data_5742eb7d424d3ef9ee0f31f34709061c
#
_entry.id   5742eb7d424d3ef9ee0f31f34709061c
#
_cell.length_a   1.000
_cell.length_b   1.000
_cell.length_c   1.000
_cell.angle_alpha   90.00
_cell.angle_beta   90.00
_cell.angle_gamma   90.00
#
_symmetry.space_group_name_H-M   'P 1'
#
loop_
_entity.id
_entity.type
_entity.pdbx_description
1 polymer ?
#
loop_
_entity_poly.entity_id
_entity_poly.type
_entity_poly.pdbx_seq_one_letter_code
_entity_poly.pdbx_strand_id
1 'polypeptide(L)'
;MQNDIGVEPYFLWAPMIYGAILTDRNKLAPSTIKQSLYRIEKKEVLGIFPEGGMKGFELAQAKPGAVYLSSLANVRVVPAAVHGGNEGWENIFRGVRSSIRINIGKPFGPLDIKGSKTEKKEQIDAISEELMCRIAALLPDNEHGVYSKDKRIQAYRKENGFRTI
;
A
#
# COMPACT_ATOMS: atom_id res chain seq x y z
N MET A 1 3.98 26.97 10.19
CA MET A 1 3.52 25.59 10.10
C MET A 1 3.04 25.39 8.67
N GLN A 2 3.93 24.94 7.81
CA GLN A 2 3.64 24.74 6.40
C GLN A 2 2.94 23.38 6.27
N ASN A 3 1.68 23.39 5.83
CA ASN A 3 0.91 22.17 5.58
C ASN A 3 1.47 21.54 4.30
N ASP A 4 2.36 20.56 4.45
CA ASP A 4 2.89 19.72 3.35
C ASP A 4 1.86 18.71 2.80
N ILE A 5 0.59 18.98 2.99
CA ILE A 5 -0.49 18.29 2.29
C ILE A 5 -0.69 19.11 1.02
N GLY A 6 -0.06 18.71 -0.09
CA GLY A 6 -0.22 19.34 -1.41
C GLY A 6 -1.64 19.18 -1.98
N VAL A 7 -2.64 19.38 -1.14
CA VAL A 7 -4.06 19.36 -1.46
C VAL A 7 -4.58 20.75 -1.19
N GLU A 8 -5.09 21.39 -2.23
CA GLU A 8 -5.76 22.69 -2.13
C GLU A 8 -6.85 22.64 -1.05
N PRO A 9 -7.06 23.74 -0.27
CA PRO A 9 -7.94 23.75 0.90
C PRO A 9 -9.37 23.26 0.63
N TYR A 10 -9.86 23.43 -0.59
CA TYR A 10 -11.21 23.01 -1.00
C TYR A 10 -11.34 21.49 -1.20
N PHE A 11 -10.26 20.72 -1.23
CA PHE A 11 -10.31 19.25 -1.26
C PHE A 11 -10.24 18.60 0.12
N LEU A 12 -10.05 19.36 1.20
CA LEU A 12 -9.94 18.82 2.57
C LEU A 12 -11.23 18.10 3.06
N TRP A 13 -12.38 18.39 2.45
CA TRP A 13 -13.62 17.70 2.77
C TRP A 13 -13.67 16.26 2.21
N ALA A 14 -13.00 15.99 1.09
CA ALA A 14 -13.05 14.68 0.46
C ALA A 14 -12.45 13.58 1.35
N PRO A 15 -11.27 13.73 1.97
CA PRO A 15 -10.77 12.75 2.94
C PRO A 15 -11.73 12.46 4.09
N MET A 16 -12.47 13.47 4.56
CA MET A 16 -13.45 13.28 5.65
C MET A 16 -14.65 12.45 5.21
N ILE A 17 -15.18 12.67 3.99
CA ILE A 17 -16.31 11.89 3.45
C ILE A 17 -15.93 10.43 3.25
N TYR A 18 -14.72 10.17 2.76
CA TYR A 18 -14.22 8.81 2.54
C TYR A 18 -13.65 8.14 3.79
N GLY A 19 -13.76 8.78 4.96
CA GLY A 19 -13.30 8.23 6.23
C GLY A 19 -11.77 8.08 6.31
N ALA A 20 -11.02 8.91 5.58
CA ALA A 20 -9.57 8.86 5.60
C ALA A 20 -9.01 9.22 6.97
N ILE A 21 -8.06 8.42 7.44
CA ILE A 21 -7.31 8.68 8.67
C ILE A 21 -6.12 9.57 8.33
N LEU A 22 -6.13 10.80 8.83
CA LEU A 22 -5.01 11.72 8.64
C LEU A 22 -3.79 11.24 9.43
N THR A 23 -2.66 11.13 8.76
CA THR A 23 -1.41 10.66 9.37
C THR A 23 -0.22 11.49 8.91
N ASP A 24 0.80 11.59 9.77
CA ASP A 24 2.10 12.12 9.40
C ASP A 24 2.83 11.08 8.51
N ARG A 25 3.34 11.52 7.37
CA ARG A 25 4.07 10.66 6.43
C ARG A 25 5.38 10.10 7.00
N ASN A 26 5.94 10.78 8.00
CA ASN A 26 7.24 10.44 8.57
C ASN A 26 7.15 9.64 9.86
N LYS A 27 5.99 9.69 10.55
CA LYS A 27 5.79 8.99 11.82
C LYS A 27 4.39 8.39 11.88
N LEU A 28 4.31 7.12 12.22
CA LEU A 28 3.04 6.48 12.55
C LEU A 28 2.62 6.96 13.95
N ALA A 29 1.78 8.00 13.98
CA ALA A 29 1.32 8.59 15.23
C ALA A 29 0.45 7.61 16.05
N PRO A 30 0.52 7.62 17.39
CA PRO A 30 -0.34 6.78 18.24
C PRO A 30 -1.83 6.94 17.98
N SER A 31 -2.27 8.16 17.62
CA SER A 31 -3.65 8.45 17.23
C SER A 31 -4.06 7.71 15.96
N THR A 32 -3.18 7.65 14.95
CA THR A 32 -3.40 6.91 13.71
C THR A 32 -3.54 5.42 13.98
N ILE A 33 -2.64 4.86 14.82
CA ILE A 33 -2.71 3.44 15.22
C ILE A 33 -4.05 3.15 15.90
N LYS A 34 -4.43 3.95 16.90
CA LYS A 34 -5.68 3.76 17.64
C LYS A 34 -6.92 3.83 16.73
N GLN A 35 -6.98 4.80 15.83
CA GLN A 35 -8.08 4.92 14.87
C GLN A 35 -8.12 3.74 13.91
N SER A 36 -6.97 3.30 13.39
CA SER A 36 -6.88 2.14 12.49
C SER A 36 -7.37 0.87 13.18
N LEU A 37 -6.90 0.59 14.39
CA LEU A 37 -7.35 -0.58 15.16
C LEU A 37 -8.84 -0.53 15.44
N TYR A 38 -9.38 0.63 15.84
CA TYR A 38 -10.82 0.80 16.06
C TYR A 38 -11.65 0.46 14.82
N ARG A 39 -11.21 0.88 13.61
CA ARG A 39 -11.90 0.55 12.36
C ARG A 39 -11.85 -0.95 12.07
N ILE A 40 -10.70 -1.59 12.28
CA ILE A 40 -10.53 -3.04 12.09
C ILE A 40 -11.41 -3.83 13.05
N GLU A 41 -11.50 -3.43 14.34
CA GLU A 41 -12.42 -4.03 15.33
C GLU A 41 -13.89 -3.94 14.90
N LYS A 42 -14.26 -2.88 14.20
CA LYS A 42 -15.59 -2.71 13.58
C LYS A 42 -15.79 -3.56 12.33
N LYS A 43 -14.82 -4.41 11.97
CA LYS A 43 -14.80 -5.23 10.73
C LYS A 43 -14.84 -4.41 9.44
N GLU A 44 -14.35 -3.19 9.51
CA GLU A 44 -14.15 -2.34 8.34
C GLU A 44 -12.85 -2.70 7.61
N VAL A 45 -12.80 -2.46 6.31
CA VAL A 45 -11.59 -2.64 5.51
C VAL A 45 -10.74 -1.37 5.60
N LEU A 46 -9.47 -1.55 5.96
CA LEU A 46 -8.51 -0.45 6.01
C LEU A 46 -7.60 -0.48 4.79
N GLY A 47 -7.71 0.55 3.94
CA GLY A 47 -6.80 0.75 2.81
C GLY A 47 -5.54 1.50 3.25
N ILE A 48 -4.36 0.96 2.92
CA ILE A 48 -3.07 1.56 3.25
C ILE A 48 -2.17 1.54 2.02
N PHE A 49 -1.50 2.66 1.75
CA PHE A 49 -0.44 2.74 0.75
C PHE A 49 0.91 2.46 1.43
N PRO A 50 1.53 1.28 1.22
CA PRO A 50 2.72 0.87 1.98
C PRO A 50 3.98 1.68 1.63
N GLU A 51 3.94 2.48 0.58
CA GLU A 51 4.99 3.42 0.19
C GLU A 51 4.95 4.73 1.01
N GLY A 52 3.83 5.00 1.68
CA GLY A 52 3.61 6.20 2.47
C GLY A 52 3.40 7.47 1.65
N GLY A 53 3.08 7.36 0.38
CA GLY A 53 2.74 8.45 -0.53
C GLY A 53 3.17 8.14 -1.97
N MET A 54 2.57 8.83 -2.91
CA MET A 54 2.89 8.68 -4.32
C MET A 54 4.15 9.51 -4.65
N LYS A 55 5.21 8.85 -5.11
CA LYS A 55 6.46 9.47 -5.58
C LYS A 55 6.71 9.28 -7.07
N GLY A 56 5.68 8.90 -7.81
CA GLY A 56 5.74 8.54 -9.22
C GLY A 56 4.81 7.37 -9.50
N PHE A 57 5.03 6.71 -10.63
CA PHE A 57 4.22 5.56 -11.05
C PHE A 57 4.93 4.23 -10.79
N GLU A 58 6.18 4.28 -10.37
CA GLU A 58 6.97 3.11 -10.01
C GLU A 58 6.93 2.89 -8.50
N LEU A 59 7.00 1.62 -8.08
CA LEU A 59 7.03 1.26 -6.68
C LEU A 59 8.26 1.82 -5.97
N ALA A 60 8.02 2.50 -4.86
CA ALA A 60 9.04 2.97 -3.93
C ALA A 60 9.29 1.96 -2.81
N GLN A 61 10.29 2.24 -1.97
CA GLN A 61 10.65 1.39 -0.84
C GLN A 61 9.51 1.25 0.17
N ALA A 62 9.35 0.03 0.71
CA ALA A 62 8.35 -0.30 1.70
C ALA A 62 8.47 0.53 2.98
N LYS A 63 7.32 0.92 3.53
CA LYS A 63 7.22 1.44 4.91
C LYS A 63 6.56 0.40 5.82
N PRO A 64 7.01 0.27 7.07
CA PRO A 64 6.59 -0.81 7.96
C PRO A 64 5.16 -0.70 8.49
N GLY A 65 4.47 0.42 8.25
CA GLY A 65 3.19 0.76 8.89
C GLY A 65 2.07 -0.25 8.64
N ALA A 66 1.92 -0.74 7.41
CA ALA A 66 0.88 -1.71 7.04
C ALA A 66 1.08 -3.06 7.75
N VAL A 67 2.31 -3.57 7.74
CA VAL A 67 2.68 -4.82 8.40
C VAL A 67 2.55 -4.71 9.92
N TYR A 68 3.00 -3.60 10.48
CA TYR A 68 2.86 -3.33 11.92
C TYR A 68 1.41 -3.33 12.38
N LEU A 69 0.52 -2.63 11.65
CA LEU A 69 -0.91 -2.59 11.98
C LEU A 69 -1.58 -3.96 11.82
N SER A 70 -1.25 -4.71 10.76
CA SER A 70 -1.76 -6.08 10.55
C SER A 70 -1.36 -7.01 11.70
N SER A 71 -0.10 -6.94 12.14
CA SER A 71 0.39 -7.73 13.28
C SER A 71 -0.32 -7.37 14.59
N LEU A 72 -0.49 -6.06 14.88
CA LEU A 72 -1.20 -5.62 16.09
C LEU A 72 -2.67 -6.05 16.11
N ALA A 73 -3.33 -5.96 14.96
CA ALA A 73 -4.75 -6.30 14.84
C ALA A 73 -5.00 -7.80 14.61
N ASN A 74 -3.95 -8.60 14.39
CA ASN A 74 -4.03 -10.02 14.04
C ASN A 74 -4.95 -10.28 12.84
N VAL A 75 -4.83 -9.48 11.78
CA VAL A 75 -5.63 -9.58 10.55
C VAL A 75 -4.78 -9.88 9.34
N ARG A 76 -5.40 -10.44 8.30
CA ARG A 76 -4.73 -10.71 7.02
C ARG A 76 -4.51 -9.43 6.23
N VAL A 77 -3.44 -9.44 5.42
CA VAL A 77 -3.15 -8.40 4.44
C VAL A 77 -3.55 -8.90 3.05
N VAL A 78 -4.22 -8.05 2.30
CA VAL A 78 -4.59 -8.32 0.90
C VAL A 78 -3.79 -7.35 0.03
N PRO A 79 -2.80 -7.84 -0.73
CA PRO A 79 -2.09 -7.00 -1.68
C PRO A 79 -3.03 -6.55 -2.80
N ALA A 80 -3.01 -5.27 -3.12
CA ALA A 80 -3.76 -4.71 -4.24
C ALA A 80 -2.89 -3.71 -5.00
N ALA A 81 -3.03 -3.68 -6.31
CA ALA A 81 -2.34 -2.75 -7.18
C ALA A 81 -3.30 -2.07 -8.15
N VAL A 82 -3.08 -0.79 -8.38
CA VAL A 82 -3.81 0.01 -9.36
C VAL A 82 -2.82 0.47 -10.42
N HIS A 83 -3.11 0.20 -11.69
CA HIS A 83 -2.25 0.62 -12.80
C HIS A 83 -3.06 1.19 -13.98
N GLY A 84 -2.37 1.85 -14.92
CA GLY A 84 -3.00 2.52 -16.06
C GLY A 84 -3.45 3.95 -15.77
N GLY A 85 -3.08 4.51 -14.60
CA GLY A 85 -3.36 5.89 -14.24
C GLY A 85 -2.41 6.94 -14.84
N ASN A 86 -1.25 6.52 -15.36
CA ASN A 86 -0.18 7.39 -15.85
C ASN A 86 -0.66 8.34 -16.95
N GLU A 87 -1.42 7.83 -17.89
CA GLU A 87 -2.00 8.59 -18.99
C GLU A 87 -3.38 9.17 -18.64
N GLY A 88 -3.88 8.85 -17.44
CA GLY A 88 -5.26 9.13 -17.03
C GLY A 88 -5.63 10.61 -17.11
N TRP A 89 -4.79 11.47 -16.55
CA TRP A 89 -5.05 12.91 -16.54
C TRP A 89 -4.93 13.54 -17.92
N GLU A 90 -3.90 13.16 -18.69
CA GLU A 90 -3.73 13.66 -20.05
C GLU A 90 -4.88 13.22 -20.96
N ASN A 91 -5.30 11.98 -20.84
CA ASN A 91 -6.39 11.41 -21.60
C ASN A 91 -7.75 12.06 -21.26
N ILE A 92 -8.01 12.37 -19.99
CA ILE A 92 -9.22 13.08 -19.56
C ILE A 92 -9.32 14.45 -20.26
N PHE A 93 -8.23 15.21 -20.28
CA PHE A 93 -8.22 16.52 -20.96
C PHE A 93 -8.33 16.42 -22.48
N ARG A 94 -7.99 15.27 -23.06
CA ARG A 94 -8.12 14.99 -24.52
C ARG A 94 -9.46 14.31 -24.86
N GLY A 95 -10.33 14.07 -23.89
CA GLY A 95 -11.60 13.35 -24.11
C GLY A 95 -11.41 11.85 -24.43
N VAL A 96 -10.24 11.29 -24.14
CA VAL A 96 -9.91 9.88 -24.37
C VAL A 96 -10.18 9.08 -23.09
N ARG A 97 -10.81 7.92 -23.23
CA ARG A 97 -11.04 7.01 -22.08
C ARG A 97 -9.73 6.34 -21.65
N SER A 98 -9.35 6.57 -20.40
CA SER A 98 -8.25 5.84 -19.74
C SER A 98 -8.75 4.52 -19.19
N SER A 99 -7.93 3.47 -19.32
CA SER A 99 -8.20 2.15 -18.73
C SER A 99 -7.45 2.03 -17.41
N ILE A 100 -8.15 2.19 -16.29
CA ILE A 100 -7.60 1.90 -14.96
C ILE A 100 -7.93 0.48 -14.60
N ARG A 101 -6.94 -0.29 -14.16
CA ARG A 101 -7.12 -1.67 -13.71
C ARG A 101 -6.72 -1.79 -12.24
N ILE A 102 -7.49 -2.57 -11.50
CA ILE A 102 -7.22 -2.93 -10.11
C ILE A 102 -7.01 -4.43 -10.05
N ASN A 103 -5.81 -4.84 -9.68
CA ASN A 103 -5.46 -6.24 -9.49
C ASN A 103 -5.39 -6.53 -7.99
N ILE A 104 -6.05 -7.60 -7.55
CA ILE A 104 -6.10 -8.03 -6.16
C ILE A 104 -5.42 -9.38 -6.05
N GLY A 105 -4.42 -9.47 -5.17
CA GLY A 105 -3.65 -10.69 -4.92
C GLY A 105 -4.24 -11.54 -3.80
N LYS A 106 -3.62 -12.69 -3.58
CA LYS A 106 -4.01 -13.59 -2.50
C LYS A 106 -3.72 -13.00 -1.12
N PRO A 107 -4.67 -13.11 -0.17
CA PRO A 107 -4.44 -12.70 1.21
C PRO A 107 -3.31 -13.53 1.85
N PHE A 108 -2.50 -12.89 2.68
CA PHE A 108 -1.51 -13.57 3.50
C PHE A 108 -1.55 -13.09 4.96
N GLY A 109 -0.95 -13.82 5.87
CA GLY A 109 -1.09 -13.62 7.30
C GLY A 109 -2.28 -14.41 7.91
N PRO A 110 -2.67 -14.13 9.17
CA PRO A 110 -2.17 -13.05 10.04
C PRO A 110 -0.70 -13.16 10.37
N LEU A 111 -0.06 -12.01 10.69
CA LEU A 111 1.39 -11.91 10.87
C LEU A 111 1.74 -12.07 12.36
N ASP A 112 2.40 -13.17 12.69
CA ASP A 112 2.86 -13.47 14.06
C ASP A 112 4.30 -12.97 14.25
N ILE A 113 4.46 -11.79 14.81
CA ILE A 113 5.73 -11.11 15.02
C ILE A 113 6.14 -11.25 16.49
N LYS A 114 7.21 -12.00 16.76
CA LYS A 114 7.67 -12.36 18.10
C LYS A 114 9.15 -12.05 18.31
N GLY A 115 9.54 -11.92 19.57
CA GLY A 115 10.93 -11.74 19.98
C GLY A 115 11.23 -10.38 20.60
N SER A 116 12.50 -10.06 20.70
CA SER A 116 13.02 -8.77 21.17
C SER A 116 12.62 -7.62 20.24
N LYS A 117 12.84 -6.37 20.67
CA LYS A 117 12.53 -5.18 19.88
C LYS A 117 13.28 -5.17 18.53
N THR A 118 14.53 -5.63 18.52
CA THR A 118 15.36 -5.70 17.31
C THR A 118 14.83 -6.76 16.35
N GLU A 119 14.59 -7.97 16.83
CA GLU A 119 14.05 -9.07 16.03
C GLU A 119 12.67 -8.73 15.44
N LYS A 120 11.80 -8.10 16.22
CA LYS A 120 10.49 -7.63 15.73
C LYS A 120 10.65 -6.63 14.59
N LYS A 121 11.59 -5.69 14.71
CA LYS A 121 11.85 -4.71 13.66
C LYS A 121 12.32 -5.40 12.38
N GLU A 122 13.29 -6.31 12.47
CA GLU A 122 13.80 -7.06 11.32
C GLU A 122 12.71 -7.88 10.64
N GLN A 123 11.84 -8.54 11.41
CA GLN A 123 10.69 -9.28 10.86
C GLN A 123 9.71 -8.34 10.14
N ILE A 124 9.38 -7.19 10.73
CA ILE A 124 8.49 -6.20 10.12
C ILE A 124 9.09 -5.69 8.81
N ASP A 125 10.36 -5.36 8.79
CA ASP A 125 11.06 -4.85 7.61
C ASP A 125 11.05 -5.94 6.50
N ALA A 126 11.41 -7.18 6.83
CA ALA A 126 11.41 -8.31 5.89
C ALA A 126 10.02 -8.61 5.30
N ILE A 127 8.97 -8.59 6.14
CA ILE A 127 7.58 -8.81 5.69
C ILE A 127 7.08 -7.60 4.87
N SER A 128 7.54 -6.39 5.16
CA SER A 128 7.19 -5.20 4.37
C SER A 128 7.78 -5.29 2.96
N GLU A 129 9.00 -5.76 2.82
CA GLU A 129 9.61 -6.06 1.52
C GLU A 129 8.86 -7.20 0.79
N GLU A 130 8.43 -8.24 1.51
CA GLU A 130 7.58 -9.29 0.94
C GLU A 130 6.26 -8.73 0.42
N LEU A 131 5.57 -7.88 1.20
CA LEU A 131 4.33 -7.22 0.79
C LEU A 131 4.51 -6.46 -0.52
N MET A 132 5.61 -5.69 -0.64
CA MET A 132 5.89 -4.95 -1.86
C MET A 132 6.17 -5.86 -3.05
N CYS A 133 6.88 -6.97 -2.87
CA CYS A 133 7.06 -7.97 -3.93
C CYS A 133 5.73 -8.62 -4.37
N ARG A 134 4.79 -8.83 -3.44
CA ARG A 134 3.44 -9.31 -3.75
C ARG A 134 2.63 -8.27 -4.52
N ILE A 135 2.78 -6.97 -4.19
CA ILE A 135 2.17 -5.86 -4.94
C ILE A 135 2.80 -5.74 -6.33
N ALA A 136 4.14 -5.79 -6.44
CA ALA A 136 4.85 -5.78 -7.71
C ALA A 136 4.38 -6.91 -8.64
N ALA A 137 4.11 -8.10 -8.10
CA ALA A 137 3.59 -9.21 -8.88
C ALA A 137 2.23 -8.95 -9.55
N LEU A 138 1.49 -7.93 -9.09
CA LEU A 138 0.20 -7.51 -9.63
C LEU A 138 0.32 -6.37 -10.66
N LEU A 139 1.53 -5.82 -10.85
CA LEU A 139 1.84 -4.70 -11.73
C LEU A 139 2.62 -5.16 -12.98
N PRO A 140 2.57 -4.38 -14.07
CA PRO A 140 3.48 -4.55 -15.20
C PRO A 140 4.95 -4.35 -14.79
N ASP A 141 5.88 -4.96 -15.52
CA ASP A 141 7.31 -4.95 -15.17
C ASP A 141 7.93 -3.55 -15.12
N ASN A 142 7.45 -2.64 -15.95
CA ASN A 142 7.92 -1.24 -15.98
C ASN A 142 7.47 -0.41 -14.77
N GLU A 143 6.56 -0.91 -13.95
CA GLU A 143 6.07 -0.21 -12.73
C GLU A 143 6.69 -0.79 -11.44
N HIS A 144 7.58 -1.79 -11.54
CA HIS A 144 8.18 -2.44 -10.35
C HIS A 144 9.16 -1.56 -9.58
N GLY A 145 9.70 -0.50 -10.16
CA GLY A 145 10.62 0.43 -9.52
C GLY A 145 11.80 -0.28 -8.87
N VAL A 146 12.00 -0.04 -7.57
CA VAL A 146 13.13 -0.62 -6.80
C VAL A 146 13.08 -2.15 -6.70
N TYR A 147 11.95 -2.77 -6.99
CA TYR A 147 11.74 -4.22 -6.91
C TYR A 147 11.95 -4.96 -8.23
N SER A 148 12.28 -4.26 -9.34
CA SER A 148 12.37 -4.81 -10.71
C SER A 148 13.27 -6.04 -10.86
N LYS A 149 14.26 -6.21 -9.99
CA LYS A 149 15.21 -7.34 -10.01
C LYS A 149 14.90 -8.43 -9.00
N ASP A 150 13.80 -8.32 -8.25
CA ASP A 150 13.48 -9.28 -7.19
C ASP A 150 12.85 -10.57 -7.77
N LYS A 151 13.55 -11.70 -7.56
CA LYS A 151 13.12 -13.00 -8.10
C LYS A 151 11.81 -13.51 -7.47
N ARG A 152 11.43 -13.02 -6.28
CA ARG A 152 10.19 -13.41 -5.59
C ARG A 152 8.94 -13.03 -6.37
N ILE A 153 9.00 -11.97 -7.18
CA ILE A 153 7.88 -11.47 -7.98
C ILE A 153 7.30 -12.57 -8.87
N GLN A 154 8.16 -13.35 -9.54
CA GLN A 154 7.71 -14.41 -10.45
C GLN A 154 6.95 -15.52 -9.71
N ALA A 155 7.40 -15.87 -8.51
CA ALA A 155 6.70 -16.84 -7.68
C ALA A 155 5.30 -16.35 -7.28
N TYR A 156 5.18 -15.08 -6.88
CA TYR A 156 3.90 -14.48 -6.50
C TYR A 156 2.96 -14.28 -7.70
N ARG A 157 3.48 -13.99 -8.89
CA ARG A 157 2.68 -13.98 -10.14
C ARG A 157 2.04 -15.34 -10.40
N LYS A 158 2.85 -16.41 -10.32
CA LYS A 158 2.37 -17.77 -10.47
C LYS A 158 1.34 -18.14 -9.41
N GLU A 159 1.57 -17.76 -8.16
CA GLU A 159 0.64 -17.97 -7.05
C GLU A 159 -0.72 -17.31 -7.30
N ASN A 160 -0.74 -16.10 -7.84
CA ASN A 160 -1.96 -15.35 -8.14
C ASN A 160 -2.62 -15.78 -9.46
N GLY A 161 -2.00 -16.65 -10.27
CA GLY A 161 -2.50 -17.06 -11.58
C GLY A 161 -2.37 -15.99 -12.66
N PHE A 162 -1.58 -14.95 -12.44
CA PHE A 162 -1.27 -13.95 -13.45
C PHE A 162 -0.19 -14.49 -14.39
N ARG A 163 -0.49 -14.51 -15.69
CA ARG A 163 0.53 -14.74 -16.71
C ARG A 163 1.36 -13.48 -16.89
N THR A 164 2.65 -13.65 -17.14
CA THR A 164 3.54 -12.54 -17.54
C THR A 164 2.91 -11.84 -18.75
N ILE A 165 2.61 -10.56 -18.60
CA ILE A 165 2.11 -9.69 -19.67
C ILE A 165 3.31 -9.06 -20.34
#